data_d34872b454219ac093014a7111a9ac8a
#
_entry.id   d34872b454219ac093014a7111a9ac8a
#
_cell.length_a   1.000
_cell.length_b   1.000
_cell.length_c   1.000
_cell.angle_alpha   90.00
_cell.angle_beta   90.00
_cell.angle_gamma   90.00
#
_symmetry.space_group_name_H-M   'P 1'
#
loop_
_entity.id
_entity.type
_entity.pdbx_description
1 polymer ?
#
loop_
_entity_poly.entity_id
_entity_poly.type
_entity_poly.pdbx_seq_one_letter_code
_entity_poly.pdbx_strand_id
1 'polypeptide(L)'
;METIEIKGLKEKVYYEKLPSGLDVYLWENEKSSSFFVSLNVKYGSIHTDFKLEGDKKNYSLPNGIAHFLEHLNFNLKGGGSAYDLFDKLGTDINAFTTFEYTSYHLTGTNNLEENIKYLLDYVFTPYFTKKLVNNERGIILEEAKMGLDNPGNVFFYKKYENTLFKDKRNKKIIGSLDDIKNISIDDIKLVYENFYHPENMFMVVTGNIDAYKSLLYIKEQMNSKEFKKYKHPQVMKIKEPNKVVKEFEEIEGNVEIPLVSVCIKIPKKKIPEKTKNNILLSTILKSNFGASSEFKNDLIEKKLVTNLSFSRNIVTDNLIINIDASTKYPEEVVKLIREKLNNLEITKEDFERKKRASIASLVFLYDDAEEVNANIQDDIIYSKDHEIISDIKDIYDNLTYEEAKELLSNICLDNISVLIMKPKKK
;
A
#
# COMPACT_ATOMS: atom_id res chain seq x y z
N MET A 1 24.88 4.17 13.13
CA MET A 1 24.21 4.56 11.86
C MET A 1 24.91 3.85 10.72
N GLU A 2 24.20 3.02 10.01
CA GLU A 2 24.65 2.30 8.80
C GLU A 2 24.32 3.14 7.56
N THR A 3 25.12 3.03 6.52
CA THR A 3 24.85 3.70 5.24
C THR A 3 24.53 2.65 4.21
N ILE A 4 23.33 2.74 3.63
CA ILE A 4 22.85 1.90 2.53
C ILE A 4 23.04 2.70 1.24
N GLU A 5 24.02 2.33 0.43
CA GLU A 5 24.26 2.97 -0.86
C GLU A 5 23.32 2.39 -1.92
N ILE A 6 22.55 3.24 -2.59
CA ILE A 6 21.71 2.83 -3.73
C ILE A 6 22.62 2.74 -4.97
N LYS A 7 23.01 1.52 -5.29
CA LYS A 7 24.00 1.25 -6.32
C LYS A 7 23.63 1.86 -7.67
N GLY A 8 24.58 2.57 -8.26
CA GLY A 8 24.43 3.19 -9.57
C GLY A 8 23.61 4.49 -9.61
N LEU A 9 23.08 5.00 -8.47
CA LEU A 9 22.33 6.25 -8.40
C LEU A 9 23.02 7.37 -7.61
N LYS A 10 24.13 7.08 -6.93
CA LYS A 10 24.84 8.00 -6.02
C LYS A 10 23.97 8.49 -4.84
N GLU A 11 22.92 7.78 -4.55
CA GLU A 11 22.02 8.04 -3.43
C GLU A 11 22.39 7.18 -2.23
N LYS A 12 22.07 7.68 -1.03
CA LYS A 12 22.36 7.02 0.23
C LYS A 12 21.17 7.13 1.16
N VAL A 13 20.79 6.03 1.77
CA VAL A 13 19.85 6.00 2.88
C VAL A 13 20.61 5.63 4.13
N TYR A 14 20.44 6.39 5.20
CA TYR A 14 21.01 6.10 6.49
C TYR A 14 20.03 5.29 7.31
N TYR A 15 20.50 4.24 7.95
CA TYR A 15 19.66 3.35 8.76
C TYR A 15 20.23 3.17 10.16
N GLU A 16 19.35 3.12 11.14
CA GLU A 16 19.68 2.66 12.48
C GLU A 16 18.48 2.05 13.19
N LYS A 17 18.69 0.89 13.80
CA LYS A 17 17.75 0.32 14.76
C LYS A 17 18.02 0.91 16.14
N LEU A 18 17.04 1.59 16.71
CA LEU A 18 17.16 2.23 18.02
C LEU A 18 17.07 1.19 19.15
N PRO A 19 17.59 1.51 20.37
CA PRO A 19 17.43 0.66 21.55
C PRO A 19 15.97 0.33 21.90
N SER A 20 15.02 1.20 21.54
CA SER A 20 13.58 0.98 21.68
C SER A 20 13.04 -0.09 20.72
N GLY A 21 13.81 -0.51 19.72
CA GLY A 21 13.42 -1.41 18.66
C GLY A 21 12.90 -0.72 17.39
N LEU A 22 12.72 0.60 17.39
CA LEU A 22 12.28 1.36 16.21
C LEU A 22 13.37 1.36 15.14
N ASP A 23 13.03 0.95 13.93
CA ASP A 23 13.87 1.10 12.75
C ASP A 23 13.72 2.51 12.18
N VAL A 24 14.84 3.23 11.96
CA VAL A 24 14.84 4.61 11.44
C VAL A 24 15.64 4.67 10.15
N TYR A 25 15.00 5.19 9.10
CA TYR A 25 15.57 5.41 7.78
C TYR A 25 15.58 6.90 7.48
N LEU A 26 16.72 7.43 6.99
CA LEU A 26 16.85 8.85 6.68
C LEU A 26 17.48 9.01 5.29
N TRP A 27 16.89 9.89 4.49
CA TRP A 27 17.45 10.31 3.21
C TRP A 27 17.52 11.82 3.17
N GLU A 28 18.74 12.36 3.01
CA GLU A 28 18.99 13.79 2.99
C GLU A 28 19.16 14.33 1.57
N ASN A 29 18.51 15.45 1.28
CA ASN A 29 18.65 16.17 0.04
C ASN A 29 18.58 17.69 0.30
N GLU A 30 19.72 18.34 0.36
CA GLU A 30 19.82 19.80 0.59
C GLU A 30 19.13 20.65 -0.49
N LYS A 31 18.85 20.08 -1.66
CA LYS A 31 18.16 20.77 -2.75
C LYS A 31 16.63 20.77 -2.59
N SER A 32 16.11 19.89 -1.74
CA SER A 32 14.69 19.88 -1.43
C SER A 32 14.30 21.13 -0.64
N SER A 33 13.13 21.70 -0.94
CA SER A 33 12.56 22.83 -0.18
C SER A 33 11.77 22.39 1.05
N SER A 34 11.50 21.09 1.18
CA SER A 34 10.67 20.49 2.23
C SER A 34 11.27 19.21 2.77
N PHE A 35 10.72 18.77 3.88
CA PHE A 35 10.93 17.42 4.38
C PHE A 35 9.61 16.66 4.45
N PHE A 36 9.70 15.34 4.37
CA PHE A 36 8.60 14.43 4.59
C PHE A 36 8.98 13.44 5.69
N VAL A 37 8.09 13.23 6.65
CA VAL A 37 8.31 12.31 7.77
C VAL A 37 7.14 11.36 7.87
N SER A 38 7.41 10.06 7.96
CA SER A 38 6.39 9.05 8.22
C SER A 38 6.78 8.15 9.40
N LEU A 39 5.80 7.84 10.25
CA LEU A 39 5.88 6.82 11.29
C LEU A 39 4.88 5.72 10.96
N ASN A 40 5.40 4.54 10.66
CA ASN A 40 4.66 3.46 10.05
C ASN A 40 4.51 2.29 11.03
N VAL A 41 3.29 1.79 11.17
CA VAL A 41 2.97 0.63 12.00
C VAL A 41 2.72 -0.55 11.10
N LYS A 42 3.44 -1.66 11.26
CA LYS A 42 3.24 -2.92 10.49
C LYS A 42 1.94 -3.61 10.94
N TYR A 43 0.84 -2.88 10.86
CA TYR A 43 -0.52 -3.29 11.17
C TYR A 43 -1.51 -2.58 10.24
N GLY A 44 -2.15 -3.33 9.37
CA GLY A 44 -3.18 -2.86 8.46
C GLY A 44 -4.45 -3.69 8.56
N SER A 45 -5.39 -3.45 7.67
CA SER A 45 -6.74 -4.01 7.76
C SER A 45 -6.83 -5.53 7.65
N ILE A 46 -5.79 -6.22 7.14
CA ILE A 46 -5.76 -7.69 7.03
C ILE A 46 -5.30 -8.38 8.31
N HIS A 47 -4.79 -7.67 9.30
CA HIS A 47 -4.14 -8.22 10.50
C HIS A 47 -5.12 -8.45 11.67
N THR A 48 -6.40 -8.71 11.38
CA THR A 48 -7.44 -8.89 12.39
C THR A 48 -7.43 -10.25 13.09
N ASP A 49 -6.80 -11.26 12.48
CA ASP A 49 -6.69 -12.61 13.06
C ASP A 49 -5.23 -12.87 13.45
N PHE A 50 -4.96 -12.96 14.76
CA PHE A 50 -3.60 -13.12 15.27
C PHE A 50 -3.56 -13.87 16.60
N LYS A 51 -2.34 -14.23 17.00
CA LYS A 51 -2.01 -14.81 18.29
C LYS A 51 -0.86 -14.03 18.91
N LEU A 52 -0.88 -13.80 20.20
CA LEU A 52 0.22 -13.20 20.92
C LEU A 52 1.20 -14.26 21.40
N GLU A 53 2.48 -13.94 21.39
CA GLU A 53 3.53 -14.82 21.90
C GLU A 53 3.25 -15.19 23.37
N GLY A 54 3.32 -16.47 23.69
CA GLY A 54 3.03 -17.00 25.01
C GLY A 54 1.53 -17.20 25.33
N ASP A 55 0.62 -16.68 24.52
CA ASP A 55 -0.81 -16.88 24.68
C ASP A 55 -1.32 -18.16 23.99
N LYS A 56 -2.27 -18.83 24.65
CA LYS A 56 -3.01 -19.95 24.03
C LYS A 56 -4.22 -19.48 23.21
N LYS A 57 -4.63 -18.22 23.38
CA LYS A 57 -5.81 -17.65 22.75
C LYS A 57 -5.50 -17.16 21.33
N ASN A 58 -6.39 -17.46 20.39
CA ASN A 58 -6.44 -16.81 19.09
C ASN A 58 -7.40 -15.61 19.19
N TYR A 59 -6.99 -14.49 18.65
CA TYR A 59 -7.79 -13.27 18.56
C TYR A 59 -8.34 -13.16 17.14
N SER A 60 -9.62 -12.78 17.02
CA SER A 60 -10.26 -12.44 15.75
C SER A 60 -11.08 -11.18 15.99
N LEU A 61 -10.64 -10.07 15.42
CA LEU A 61 -11.22 -8.75 15.64
C LEU A 61 -12.10 -8.33 14.47
N PRO A 62 -13.05 -7.40 14.68
CA PRO A 62 -13.86 -6.84 13.60
C PRO A 62 -12.96 -6.18 12.55
N ASN A 63 -13.34 -6.29 11.25
CA ASN A 63 -12.64 -5.58 10.20
C ASN A 63 -12.82 -4.06 10.39
N GLY A 64 -11.85 -3.27 9.91
CA GLY A 64 -11.89 -1.82 10.08
C GLY A 64 -11.23 -1.29 11.35
N ILE A 65 -10.81 -2.17 12.27
CA ILE A 65 -10.20 -1.73 13.55
C ILE A 65 -8.89 -0.95 13.34
N ALA A 66 -8.10 -1.27 12.33
CA ALA A 66 -6.87 -0.52 12.00
C ALA A 66 -7.19 0.94 11.62
N HIS A 67 -8.15 1.14 10.74
CA HIS A 67 -8.63 2.46 10.33
C HIS A 67 -9.30 3.21 11.49
N PHE A 68 -10.09 2.51 12.30
CA PHE A 68 -10.70 3.11 13.49
C PHE A 68 -9.66 3.63 14.47
N LEU A 69 -8.58 2.85 14.68
CA LEU A 69 -7.49 3.25 15.56
C LEU A 69 -6.68 4.43 14.99
N GLU A 70 -6.51 4.48 13.67
CA GLU A 70 -5.92 5.63 12.98
C GLU A 70 -6.65 6.92 13.33
N HIS A 71 -7.97 6.97 13.18
CA HIS A 71 -8.81 8.12 13.56
C HIS A 71 -8.65 8.50 15.03
N LEU A 72 -8.70 7.51 15.92
CA LEU A 72 -8.61 7.76 17.36
C LEU A 72 -7.29 8.38 17.79
N ASN A 73 -6.18 8.04 17.13
CA ASN A 73 -4.86 8.54 17.50
C ASN A 73 -4.71 10.06 17.32
N PHE A 74 -5.51 10.70 16.47
CA PHE A 74 -5.48 12.16 16.34
C PHE A 74 -6.06 12.91 17.55
N ASN A 75 -6.72 12.22 18.50
CA ASN A 75 -7.29 12.82 19.68
C ASN A 75 -6.24 12.95 20.81
N LEU A 76 -6.02 14.16 21.30
CA LEU A 76 -5.03 14.45 22.33
C LEU A 76 -5.60 14.35 23.75
N LYS A 77 -4.75 13.95 24.70
CA LYS A 77 -5.07 13.99 26.12
C LYS A 77 -5.29 15.45 26.56
N GLY A 78 -6.44 15.72 27.17
CA GLY A 78 -6.82 17.09 27.57
C GLY A 78 -7.72 17.79 26.57
N GLY A 79 -8.01 17.19 25.44
CA GLY A 79 -8.86 17.73 24.37
C GLY A 79 -8.04 18.35 23.22
N GLY A 80 -8.71 18.57 22.08
CA GLY A 80 -8.08 19.03 20.85
C GLY A 80 -7.60 17.87 19.96
N SER A 81 -7.07 18.23 18.82
CA SER A 81 -6.58 17.31 17.78
C SER A 81 -5.09 17.50 17.54
N ALA A 82 -4.42 16.44 17.06
CA ALA A 82 -3.06 16.55 16.58
C ALA A 82 -2.95 17.61 15.46
N TYR A 83 -3.96 17.78 14.63
CA TYR A 83 -4.01 18.84 13.61
C TYR A 83 -3.74 20.22 14.20
N ASP A 84 -4.31 20.55 15.38
CA ASP A 84 -4.13 21.85 16.05
C ASP A 84 -2.66 22.14 16.44
N LEU A 85 -1.86 21.08 16.64
CA LEU A 85 -0.43 21.22 16.95
C LEU A 85 0.38 21.55 15.71
N PHE A 86 0.13 20.85 14.61
CA PHE A 86 0.90 20.98 13.37
C PHE A 86 0.51 22.22 12.57
N ASP A 87 -0.75 22.66 12.63
CA ASP A 87 -1.19 23.94 12.06
C ASP A 87 -0.36 25.11 12.58
N LYS A 88 0.01 25.12 13.88
CA LYS A 88 0.86 26.15 14.48
C LYS A 88 2.28 26.16 13.93
N LEU A 89 2.76 25.03 13.39
CA LEU A 89 4.07 24.91 12.77
C LEU A 89 4.03 25.17 11.27
N GLY A 90 2.84 25.33 10.68
CA GLY A 90 2.66 25.43 9.23
C GLY A 90 2.99 24.10 8.54
N THR A 91 2.70 22.99 9.21
CA THR A 91 2.97 21.63 8.74
C THR A 91 1.68 20.94 8.39
N ASP A 92 1.64 20.30 7.21
CA ASP A 92 0.54 19.43 6.80
C ASP A 92 0.74 18.03 7.39
N ILE A 93 -0.30 17.53 8.07
CA ILE A 93 -0.29 16.20 8.68
C ILE A 93 -1.45 15.37 8.14
N ASN A 94 -1.21 14.08 7.94
CA ASN A 94 -2.24 13.14 7.55
C ASN A 94 -1.90 11.72 8.03
N ALA A 95 -2.82 10.78 7.84
CA ALA A 95 -2.59 9.37 8.04
C ALA A 95 -3.37 8.57 7.01
N PHE A 96 -2.98 7.33 6.81
CA PHE A 96 -3.74 6.37 6.01
C PHE A 96 -3.54 4.95 6.52
N THR A 97 -4.56 4.13 6.33
CA THR A 97 -4.51 2.70 6.57
C THR A 97 -4.58 1.95 5.25
N THR A 98 -3.63 1.04 5.04
CA THR A 98 -3.63 0.10 3.92
C THR A 98 -4.10 -1.28 4.35
N PHE A 99 -3.96 -2.25 3.47
CA PHE A 99 -4.16 -3.66 3.84
C PHE A 99 -3.07 -4.13 4.82
N GLU A 100 -1.80 -3.68 4.65
CA GLU A 100 -0.63 -4.20 5.36
C GLU A 100 -0.16 -3.33 6.50
N TYR A 101 -0.32 -2.00 6.42
CA TYR A 101 0.22 -1.07 7.41
C TYR A 101 -0.62 0.19 7.57
N THR A 102 -0.38 0.92 8.65
CA THR A 102 -0.93 2.25 8.91
C THR A 102 0.23 3.23 8.97
N SER A 103 0.12 4.36 8.27
CA SER A 103 1.13 5.42 8.22
C SER A 103 0.58 6.71 8.82
N TYR A 104 1.35 7.34 9.70
CA TYR A 104 1.15 8.71 10.18
C TYR A 104 2.27 9.55 9.58
N HIS A 105 1.94 10.56 8.80
CA HIS A 105 2.94 11.31 8.06
C HIS A 105 2.68 12.80 8.07
N LEU A 106 3.73 13.55 7.77
CA LEU A 106 3.69 15.01 7.71
C LEU A 106 4.65 15.54 6.64
N THR A 107 4.28 16.70 6.10
CA THR A 107 5.11 17.48 5.18
C THR A 107 5.31 18.89 5.76
N GLY A 108 6.56 19.32 5.86
CA GLY A 108 6.89 20.61 6.41
C GLY A 108 8.12 21.24 5.75
N THR A 109 8.34 22.51 6.03
CA THR A 109 9.50 23.25 5.53
C THR A 109 10.39 23.78 6.65
N ASN A 110 9.88 23.81 7.88
CA ASN A 110 10.55 24.37 9.06
C ASN A 110 10.27 23.51 10.30
N ASN A 111 11.05 23.71 11.36
CA ASN A 111 10.81 23.12 12.68
C ASN A 111 10.78 21.58 12.68
N LEU A 112 11.68 20.94 11.91
CA LEU A 112 11.73 19.47 11.77
C LEU A 112 11.73 18.75 13.13
N GLU A 113 12.56 19.18 14.09
CA GLU A 113 12.68 18.56 15.39
C GLU A 113 11.35 18.60 16.18
N GLU A 114 10.67 19.74 16.18
CA GLU A 114 9.37 19.90 16.84
C GLU A 114 8.26 19.07 16.16
N ASN A 115 8.30 18.99 14.84
CA ASN A 115 7.42 18.12 14.06
C ASN A 115 7.63 16.63 14.40
N ILE A 116 8.88 16.17 14.45
CA ILE A 116 9.22 14.80 14.86
C ILE A 116 8.71 14.54 16.28
N LYS A 117 8.97 15.46 17.21
CA LYS A 117 8.51 15.34 18.60
C LYS A 117 7.00 15.17 18.69
N TYR A 118 6.23 16.04 18.03
CA TYR A 118 4.76 15.97 18.05
C TYR A 118 4.24 14.68 17.42
N LEU A 119 4.86 14.22 16.31
CA LEU A 119 4.50 12.95 15.68
C LEU A 119 4.71 11.77 16.63
N LEU A 120 5.87 11.69 17.27
CA LEU A 120 6.17 10.65 18.24
C LEU A 120 5.28 10.74 19.48
N ASP A 121 4.99 11.96 19.95
CA ASP A 121 4.18 12.16 21.15
C ASP A 121 2.73 11.72 20.93
N TYR A 122 2.06 12.14 19.86
CA TYR A 122 0.64 11.76 19.70
C TYR A 122 0.46 10.29 19.34
N VAL A 123 1.40 9.69 18.58
CA VAL A 123 1.29 8.27 18.24
C VAL A 123 1.60 7.37 19.43
N PHE A 124 2.58 7.72 20.27
CA PHE A 124 2.98 6.92 21.43
C PHE A 124 2.29 7.31 22.75
N THR A 125 1.41 8.30 22.77
CA THR A 125 0.66 8.71 23.97
C THR A 125 -0.86 8.58 23.73
N PRO A 126 -1.40 7.36 23.65
CA PRO A 126 -2.79 7.12 23.29
C PRO A 126 -3.74 7.68 24.32
N TYR A 127 -4.84 8.24 23.84
CA TYR A 127 -5.92 8.72 24.69
C TYR A 127 -7.27 8.17 24.24
N PHE A 128 -7.61 6.97 24.73
CA PHE A 128 -8.84 6.27 24.36
C PHE A 128 -9.85 6.31 25.51
N THR A 129 -10.99 6.93 25.30
CA THR A 129 -12.13 6.93 26.21
C THR A 129 -13.36 6.38 25.52
N LYS A 130 -14.32 5.84 26.28
CA LYS A 130 -15.62 5.39 25.71
C LYS A 130 -16.33 6.49 24.92
N LYS A 131 -16.21 7.75 25.38
CA LYS A 131 -16.81 8.90 24.69
C LYS A 131 -16.17 9.13 23.33
N LEU A 132 -14.83 9.15 23.24
CA LEU A 132 -14.11 9.33 21.98
C LEU A 132 -14.41 8.18 21.01
N VAL A 133 -14.34 6.94 21.46
CA VAL A 133 -14.67 5.77 20.63
C VAL A 133 -16.09 5.85 20.06
N ASN A 134 -17.07 6.32 20.84
CA ASN A 134 -18.45 6.49 20.35
C ASN A 134 -18.58 7.65 19.36
N ASN A 135 -17.86 8.75 19.56
CA ASN A 135 -17.86 9.88 18.65
C ASN A 135 -17.24 9.47 17.30
N GLU A 136 -16.04 8.87 17.31
CA GLU A 136 -15.37 8.42 16.09
C GLU A 136 -16.17 7.34 15.36
N ARG A 137 -16.81 6.44 16.09
CA ARG A 137 -17.73 5.46 15.48
C ARG A 137 -18.81 6.12 14.63
N GLY A 138 -19.38 7.24 15.08
CA GLY A 138 -20.36 8.01 14.32
C GLY A 138 -19.77 8.54 13.01
N ILE A 139 -18.59 9.14 13.09
CA ILE A 139 -17.88 9.71 11.93
C ILE A 139 -17.54 8.60 10.93
N ILE A 140 -16.93 7.51 11.39
CA ILE A 140 -16.51 6.38 10.54
C ILE A 140 -17.72 5.67 9.90
N LEU A 141 -18.87 5.59 10.59
CA LEU A 141 -20.10 5.04 10.02
C LEU A 141 -20.62 5.91 8.86
N GLU A 142 -20.56 7.24 8.98
CA GLU A 142 -20.94 8.13 7.88
C GLU A 142 -19.95 8.02 6.70
N GLU A 143 -18.65 7.97 6.98
CA GLU A 143 -17.63 7.74 5.95
C GLU A 143 -17.85 6.41 5.22
N ALA A 144 -18.12 5.33 5.96
CA ALA A 144 -18.41 4.03 5.37
C ALA A 144 -19.66 4.05 4.46
N LYS A 145 -20.71 4.81 4.84
CA LYS A 145 -21.90 5.01 3.99
C LYS A 145 -21.54 5.79 2.71
N MET A 146 -20.78 6.89 2.84
CA MET A 146 -20.28 7.64 1.67
C MET A 146 -19.46 6.74 0.73
N GLY A 147 -18.63 5.85 1.30
CA GLY A 147 -17.88 4.86 0.53
C GLY A 147 -18.76 3.84 -0.20
N LEU A 148 -19.96 3.52 0.32
CA LEU A 148 -20.95 2.67 -0.37
C LEU A 148 -21.59 3.37 -1.57
N ASP A 149 -21.70 4.68 -1.54
CA ASP A 149 -22.26 5.48 -2.63
C ASP A 149 -21.21 5.81 -3.70
N ASN A 150 -19.92 5.62 -3.41
CA ASN A 150 -18.84 5.85 -4.36
C ASN A 150 -18.66 4.62 -5.28
N PRO A 151 -18.96 4.73 -6.60
CA PRO A 151 -18.90 3.58 -7.50
C PRO A 151 -17.47 3.03 -7.68
N GLY A 152 -16.45 3.87 -7.58
CA GLY A 152 -15.04 3.45 -7.66
C GLY A 152 -14.68 2.53 -6.49
N ASN A 153 -15.08 2.89 -5.26
CA ASN A 153 -14.87 2.05 -4.08
C ASN A 153 -15.64 0.73 -4.17
N VAL A 154 -16.92 0.79 -4.58
CA VAL A 154 -17.73 -0.43 -4.77
C VAL A 154 -17.08 -1.35 -5.78
N PHE A 155 -16.64 -0.81 -6.92
CA PHE A 155 -15.99 -1.56 -7.98
C PHE A 155 -14.65 -2.17 -7.51
N PHE A 156 -13.83 -1.38 -6.79
CA PHE A 156 -12.55 -1.83 -6.26
C PHE A 156 -12.69 -3.04 -5.33
N TYR A 157 -13.55 -2.97 -4.32
CA TYR A 157 -13.73 -4.07 -3.37
C TYR A 157 -14.42 -5.27 -4.01
N LYS A 158 -15.34 -5.03 -4.95
CA LYS A 158 -16.04 -6.10 -5.65
C LYS A 158 -15.11 -6.99 -6.48
N LYS A 159 -14.07 -6.40 -7.07
CA LYS A 159 -13.00 -7.16 -7.73
C LYS A 159 -12.35 -8.17 -6.79
N TYR A 160 -11.99 -7.73 -5.58
CA TYR A 160 -11.36 -8.61 -4.59
C TYR A 160 -12.36 -9.65 -4.05
N GLU A 161 -13.62 -9.30 -3.82
CA GLU A 161 -14.66 -10.26 -3.42
C GLU A 161 -14.83 -11.37 -4.46
N ASN A 162 -14.76 -11.04 -5.75
CA ASN A 162 -14.87 -12.01 -6.83
C ASN A 162 -13.60 -12.85 -7.05
N THR A 163 -12.47 -12.40 -6.53
CA THR A 163 -11.17 -13.01 -6.79
C THR A 163 -10.64 -13.80 -5.58
N LEU A 164 -10.96 -13.38 -4.34
CA LEU A 164 -10.38 -13.89 -3.10
C LEU A 164 -11.43 -14.55 -2.22
N PHE A 165 -11.15 -15.79 -1.77
CA PHE A 165 -12.02 -16.55 -0.86
C PHE A 165 -11.81 -16.18 0.60
N LYS A 166 -10.57 -16.17 1.05
CA LYS A 166 -10.19 -16.09 2.48
C LYS A 166 -9.33 -14.89 2.82
N ASP A 167 -8.58 -14.39 1.86
CA ASP A 167 -7.71 -13.24 2.10
C ASP A 167 -8.54 -12.02 2.48
N LYS A 168 -8.16 -11.37 3.55
CA LYS A 168 -8.90 -10.23 4.13
C LYS A 168 -8.95 -9.00 3.21
N ARG A 169 -8.17 -8.95 2.13
CA ARG A 169 -8.30 -7.91 1.10
C ARG A 169 -9.63 -7.97 0.36
N ASN A 170 -10.40 -9.07 0.51
CA ASN A 170 -11.80 -9.14 0.09
C ASN A 170 -12.77 -8.38 1.03
N LYS A 171 -12.27 -7.76 2.09
CA LYS A 171 -13.01 -6.89 3.01
C LYS A 171 -12.59 -5.44 2.81
N LYS A 172 -13.47 -4.51 3.17
CA LYS A 172 -13.16 -3.07 3.13
C LYS A 172 -12.16 -2.73 4.22
N ILE A 173 -11.21 -1.86 3.93
CA ILE A 173 -10.24 -1.36 4.91
C ILE A 173 -10.97 -0.70 6.09
N ILE A 174 -12.00 0.09 5.81
CA ILE A 174 -12.85 0.73 6.82
C ILE A 174 -13.75 -0.26 7.59
N GLY A 175 -13.90 -1.50 7.11
CA GLY A 175 -14.84 -2.50 7.62
C GLY A 175 -16.25 -2.36 7.05
N SER A 176 -17.15 -3.26 7.45
CA SER A 176 -18.59 -3.15 7.21
C SER A 176 -19.23 -2.27 8.28
N LEU A 177 -20.47 -1.79 8.03
CA LEU A 177 -21.23 -1.03 9.04
C LEU A 177 -21.42 -1.83 10.33
N ASP A 178 -21.56 -3.15 10.23
CA ASP A 178 -21.71 -4.01 11.41
C ASP A 178 -20.36 -4.26 12.11
N ASP A 179 -19.26 -4.42 11.36
CA ASP A 179 -17.92 -4.47 11.95
C ASP A 179 -17.66 -3.21 12.79
N ILE A 180 -17.89 -2.02 12.22
CA ILE A 180 -17.65 -0.71 12.88
C ILE A 180 -18.47 -0.57 14.16
N LYS A 181 -19.74 -1.01 14.17
CA LYS A 181 -20.59 -0.98 15.37
C LYS A 181 -20.05 -1.89 16.48
N ASN A 182 -19.42 -3.01 16.12
CA ASN A 182 -18.97 -4.02 17.05
C ASN A 182 -17.54 -3.80 17.58
N ILE A 183 -16.75 -2.90 17.02
CA ILE A 183 -15.42 -2.55 17.55
C ILE A 183 -15.56 -1.99 18.95
N SER A 184 -14.96 -2.62 19.94
CA SER A 184 -14.98 -2.19 21.34
C SER A 184 -13.71 -1.41 21.70
N ILE A 185 -13.78 -0.64 22.81
CA ILE A 185 -12.59 0.02 23.37
C ILE A 185 -11.52 -0.99 23.81
N ASP A 186 -11.92 -2.18 24.22
CA ASP A 186 -11.00 -3.24 24.66
C ASP A 186 -10.26 -3.82 23.44
N ASP A 187 -10.94 -3.98 22.28
CA ASP A 187 -10.29 -4.36 21.04
C ASP A 187 -9.27 -3.33 20.57
N ILE A 188 -9.62 -2.03 20.64
CA ILE A 188 -8.74 -0.91 20.30
C ILE A 188 -7.49 -0.93 21.17
N LYS A 189 -7.65 -1.08 22.51
CA LYS A 189 -6.53 -1.17 23.42
C LYS A 189 -5.67 -2.40 23.16
N LEU A 190 -6.29 -3.54 22.89
CA LEU A 190 -5.59 -4.77 22.56
C LEU A 190 -4.69 -4.60 21.33
N VAL A 191 -5.21 -3.99 20.25
CA VAL A 191 -4.43 -3.70 19.04
C VAL A 191 -3.32 -2.72 19.36
N TYR A 192 -3.62 -1.61 20.00
CA TYR A 192 -2.63 -0.59 20.31
C TYR A 192 -1.49 -1.14 21.16
N GLU A 193 -1.78 -1.83 22.25
CA GLU A 193 -0.78 -2.37 23.17
C GLU A 193 0.14 -3.42 22.56
N ASN A 194 -0.29 -4.09 21.48
CA ASN A 194 0.48 -5.19 20.89
C ASN A 194 1.06 -4.87 19.51
N PHE A 195 0.52 -3.94 18.76
CA PHE A 195 1.03 -3.60 17.42
C PHE A 195 1.70 -2.22 17.35
N TYR A 196 1.31 -1.26 18.22
CA TYR A 196 1.91 0.08 18.27
C TYR A 196 3.13 0.08 19.21
N HIS A 197 4.02 -0.85 18.97
CA HIS A 197 5.28 -0.98 19.69
C HIS A 197 6.44 -0.68 18.75
N PRO A 198 7.50 0.03 19.19
CA PRO A 198 8.63 0.39 18.33
C PRO A 198 9.22 -0.78 17.52
N GLU A 199 9.28 -1.99 18.10
CA GLU A 199 9.75 -3.19 17.39
C GLU A 199 8.86 -3.63 16.21
N ASN A 200 7.62 -3.14 16.13
CA ASN A 200 6.69 -3.38 15.03
C ASN A 200 6.50 -2.14 14.15
N MET A 201 7.36 -1.14 14.31
CA MET A 201 7.23 0.15 13.64
C MET A 201 8.54 0.54 12.98
N PHE A 202 8.44 1.43 12.01
CA PHE A 202 9.61 2.09 11.41
C PHE A 202 9.28 3.53 11.06
N MET A 203 10.31 4.37 11.11
CA MET A 203 10.22 5.79 10.79
C MET A 203 11.08 6.10 9.56
N VAL A 204 10.54 6.89 8.65
CA VAL A 204 11.27 7.36 7.48
C VAL A 204 11.26 8.88 7.46
N VAL A 205 12.43 9.50 7.32
CA VAL A 205 12.61 10.96 7.28
C VAL A 205 13.38 11.31 6.01
N THR A 206 12.80 12.12 5.15
CA THR A 206 13.36 12.41 3.83
C THR A 206 13.29 13.90 3.49
N GLY A 207 14.20 14.37 2.64
CA GLY A 207 14.20 15.73 2.12
C GLY A 207 15.29 16.63 2.70
N ASN A 208 14.96 17.91 2.91
CA ASN A 208 15.90 18.90 3.42
C ASN A 208 16.14 18.72 4.92
N ILE A 209 16.99 17.77 5.25
CA ILE A 209 17.31 17.37 6.62
C ILE A 209 18.82 17.21 6.78
N ASP A 210 19.30 17.27 8.02
CA ASP A 210 20.59 16.73 8.46
C ASP A 210 20.32 15.37 9.08
N ALA A 211 20.71 14.29 8.39
CA ALA A 211 20.39 12.93 8.79
C ALA A 211 20.98 12.59 10.18
N TYR A 212 22.19 13.03 10.47
CA TYR A 212 22.84 12.74 11.76
C TYR A 212 22.15 13.46 12.92
N LYS A 213 21.86 14.75 12.78
CA LYS A 213 21.15 15.53 13.81
C LYS A 213 19.74 15.00 14.03
N SER A 214 19.02 14.71 12.94
CA SER A 214 17.68 14.15 13.00
C SER A 214 17.66 12.83 13.75
N LEU A 215 18.63 11.93 13.47
CA LEU A 215 18.76 10.66 14.17
C LEU A 215 19.03 10.83 15.66
N LEU A 216 19.95 11.73 16.03
CA LEU A 216 20.25 12.01 17.45
C LEU A 216 19.01 12.53 18.18
N TYR A 217 18.24 13.42 17.55
CA TYR A 217 17.01 13.95 18.11
C TYR A 217 15.94 12.86 18.28
N ILE A 218 15.73 12.02 17.27
CA ILE A 218 14.79 10.88 17.35
C ILE A 218 15.19 9.94 18.50
N LYS A 219 16.48 9.63 18.64
CA LYS A 219 16.99 8.82 19.75
C LYS A 219 16.67 9.43 21.13
N GLU A 220 16.89 10.72 21.29
CA GLU A 220 16.58 11.43 22.52
C GLU A 220 15.10 11.35 22.86
N GLN A 221 14.22 11.63 21.86
CA GLN A 221 12.78 11.55 22.05
C GLN A 221 12.31 10.13 22.39
N MET A 222 12.85 9.11 21.73
CA MET A 222 12.49 7.72 21.98
C MET A 222 13.03 7.21 23.34
N ASN A 223 14.22 7.64 23.79
CA ASN A 223 14.78 7.30 25.10
C ASN A 223 14.00 7.93 26.27
N SER A 224 13.24 8.99 26.03
CA SER A 224 12.36 9.59 27.03
C SER A 224 11.05 8.83 27.25
N LYS A 225 10.76 7.82 26.43
CA LYS A 225 9.53 7.03 26.45
C LYS A 225 9.78 5.65 27.04
N GLU A 226 8.82 5.15 27.80
CA GLU A 226 8.86 3.79 28.36
C GLU A 226 7.94 2.87 27.54
N PHE A 227 8.46 1.73 27.14
CA PHE A 227 7.71 0.71 26.42
C PHE A 227 7.66 -0.59 27.23
N LYS A 228 6.50 -1.25 27.22
CA LYS A 228 6.35 -2.59 27.80
C LYS A 228 7.17 -3.58 26.97
N LYS A 229 7.50 -4.75 27.57
CA LYS A 229 8.12 -5.83 26.80
C LYS A 229 7.22 -6.23 25.63
N TYR A 230 7.77 -6.24 24.42
CA TYR A 230 7.04 -6.61 23.21
C TYR A 230 6.67 -8.09 23.19
N LYS A 231 5.43 -8.37 22.82
CA LYS A 231 4.89 -9.72 22.64
C LYS A 231 4.55 -9.90 21.16
N HIS A 232 5.50 -10.27 20.35
CA HIS A 232 5.35 -10.40 18.90
C HIS A 232 3.99 -10.97 18.49
N PRO A 233 3.08 -10.17 17.88
CA PRO A 233 1.84 -10.68 17.36
C PRO A 233 2.12 -11.56 16.13
N GLN A 234 1.61 -12.77 16.15
CA GLN A 234 1.73 -13.69 15.03
C GLN A 234 0.41 -13.66 14.25
N VAL A 235 0.41 -12.96 13.12
CA VAL A 235 -0.75 -12.95 12.21
C VAL A 235 -0.99 -14.35 11.66
N MET A 236 -2.24 -14.78 11.68
CA MET A 236 -2.61 -16.13 11.26
C MET A 236 -2.46 -16.28 9.75
N LYS A 237 -1.62 -17.22 9.33
CA LYS A 237 -1.43 -17.51 7.90
C LYS A 237 -2.71 -18.08 7.29
N ILE A 238 -3.16 -17.47 6.22
CA ILE A 238 -4.32 -17.92 5.45
C ILE A 238 -3.83 -18.70 4.25
N LYS A 239 -4.39 -19.86 4.00
CA LYS A 239 -4.19 -20.58 2.74
C LYS A 239 -5.30 -20.15 1.77
N GLU A 240 -4.96 -19.26 0.87
CA GLU A 240 -5.88 -18.76 -0.15
C GLU A 240 -5.97 -19.75 -1.34
N PRO A 241 -7.20 -20.16 -1.75
CA PRO A 241 -7.37 -21.01 -2.93
C PRO A 241 -6.83 -20.34 -4.20
N ASN A 242 -6.29 -21.14 -5.12
CA ASN A 242 -5.77 -20.62 -6.38
C ASN A 242 -6.85 -20.24 -7.40
N LYS A 243 -8.11 -20.64 -7.20
CA LYS A 243 -9.22 -20.29 -8.09
C LYS A 243 -9.80 -18.91 -7.74
N VAL A 244 -10.43 -18.26 -8.71
CA VAL A 244 -11.28 -17.10 -8.47
C VAL A 244 -12.62 -17.53 -7.84
N VAL A 245 -13.26 -16.64 -7.09
CA VAL A 245 -14.57 -16.90 -6.44
C VAL A 245 -15.68 -16.93 -7.49
N LYS A 246 -15.68 -15.93 -8.40
CA LYS A 246 -16.61 -15.82 -9.51
C LYS A 246 -15.86 -15.53 -10.80
N GLU A 247 -16.21 -16.24 -11.86
CA GLU A 247 -15.62 -16.01 -13.19
C GLU A 247 -16.21 -14.79 -13.91
N PHE A 248 -17.46 -14.44 -13.57
CA PHE A 248 -18.16 -13.29 -14.13
C PHE A 248 -19.19 -12.73 -13.13
N GLU A 249 -19.25 -11.42 -13.03
CA GLU A 249 -20.33 -10.71 -12.35
C GLU A 249 -20.62 -9.39 -13.05
N GLU A 250 -21.90 -9.08 -13.18
CA GLU A 250 -22.39 -7.78 -13.63
C GLU A 250 -23.16 -7.12 -12.47
N ILE A 251 -22.87 -5.84 -12.22
CA ILE A 251 -23.52 -5.05 -11.18
C ILE A 251 -23.97 -3.71 -11.75
N GLU A 252 -24.93 -3.07 -11.08
CA GLU A 252 -25.31 -1.70 -11.37
C GLU A 252 -24.63 -0.73 -10.39
N GLY A 253 -24.22 0.44 -10.88
CA GLY A 253 -23.60 1.49 -10.09
C GLY A 253 -23.98 2.89 -10.55
N ASN A 254 -23.69 3.88 -9.74
CA ASN A 254 -23.87 5.28 -10.08
C ASN A 254 -22.73 5.78 -10.99
N VAL A 255 -22.67 5.25 -12.21
CA VAL A 255 -21.66 5.59 -13.22
C VAL A 255 -22.35 6.08 -14.48
N GLU A 256 -21.71 6.97 -15.24
CA GLU A 256 -22.19 7.40 -16.56
C GLU A 256 -21.67 6.46 -17.66
N ILE A 257 -20.44 6.01 -17.51
CA ILE A 257 -19.76 5.10 -18.43
C ILE A 257 -19.48 3.80 -17.68
N PRO A 258 -19.85 2.63 -18.25
CA PRO A 258 -19.56 1.35 -17.63
C PRO A 258 -18.08 1.15 -17.30
N LEU A 259 -17.82 0.52 -16.16
CA LEU A 259 -16.49 0.11 -15.73
C LEU A 259 -16.33 -1.39 -15.96
N VAL A 260 -15.16 -1.78 -16.42
CA VAL A 260 -14.79 -3.18 -16.69
C VAL A 260 -13.51 -3.50 -15.95
N SER A 261 -13.46 -4.66 -15.32
CA SER A 261 -12.21 -5.23 -14.79
C SER A 261 -12.06 -6.69 -15.23
N VAL A 262 -10.90 -7.01 -15.75
CA VAL A 262 -10.46 -8.40 -15.98
C VAL A 262 -9.36 -8.69 -14.97
N CYS A 263 -9.70 -9.46 -13.94
CA CYS A 263 -8.79 -9.86 -12.87
C CYS A 263 -8.22 -11.24 -13.16
N ILE A 264 -6.91 -11.39 -13.13
CA ILE A 264 -6.21 -12.65 -13.32
C ILE A 264 -5.55 -13.04 -11.99
N LYS A 265 -5.80 -14.26 -11.51
CA LYS A 265 -5.21 -14.80 -10.30
C LYS A 265 -4.20 -15.90 -10.62
N ILE A 266 -2.93 -15.64 -10.32
CA ILE A 266 -1.81 -16.52 -10.65
C ILE A 266 -1.21 -17.06 -9.35
N PRO A 267 -1.06 -18.39 -9.17
CA PRO A 267 -0.33 -18.93 -8.04
C PRO A 267 1.13 -18.45 -8.01
N LYS A 268 1.58 -17.92 -6.88
CA LYS A 268 2.93 -17.36 -6.69
C LYS A 268 4.06 -18.34 -7.07
N LYS A 269 3.83 -19.65 -6.86
CA LYS A 269 4.77 -20.69 -7.29
C LYS A 269 5.05 -20.72 -8.79
N LYS A 270 4.18 -20.12 -9.62
CA LYS A 270 4.37 -20.00 -11.08
C LYS A 270 5.29 -18.86 -11.46
N ILE A 271 5.40 -17.86 -10.59
CA ILE A 271 6.30 -16.71 -10.75
C ILE A 271 7.12 -16.64 -9.46
N PRO A 272 8.34 -17.20 -9.44
CA PRO A 272 9.20 -17.17 -8.26
C PRO A 272 9.33 -15.74 -7.71
N GLU A 273 9.19 -15.59 -6.39
CA GLU A 273 9.26 -14.30 -5.72
C GLU A 273 10.71 -13.79 -5.71
N LYS A 274 11.04 -13.07 -6.77
CA LYS A 274 12.30 -12.34 -6.90
C LYS A 274 11.97 -10.97 -7.46
N THR A 275 12.60 -9.94 -6.96
CA THR A 275 12.49 -8.55 -7.45
C THR A 275 12.62 -8.51 -8.98
N LYS A 276 13.59 -9.23 -9.54
CA LYS A 276 13.80 -9.36 -10.97
C LYS A 276 12.55 -9.84 -11.74
N ASN A 277 11.89 -10.91 -11.26
CA ASN A 277 10.69 -11.43 -11.92
C ASN A 277 9.52 -10.46 -11.84
N ASN A 278 9.41 -9.74 -10.73
CA ASN A 278 8.41 -8.70 -10.55
C ASN A 278 8.62 -7.54 -11.54
N ILE A 279 9.87 -7.15 -11.78
CA ILE A 279 10.21 -6.11 -12.75
C ILE A 279 9.96 -6.60 -14.18
N LEU A 280 10.37 -7.82 -14.52
CA LEU A 280 10.13 -8.44 -15.84
C LEU A 280 8.63 -8.50 -16.16
N LEU A 281 7.82 -8.98 -15.21
CA LEU A 281 6.36 -9.01 -15.35
C LEU A 281 5.77 -7.61 -15.54
N SER A 282 6.22 -6.64 -14.73
CA SER A 282 5.80 -5.25 -14.88
C SER A 282 6.16 -4.70 -16.28
N THR A 283 7.33 -5.03 -16.79
CA THR A 283 7.79 -4.63 -18.13
C THR A 283 6.90 -5.23 -19.21
N ILE A 284 6.57 -6.52 -19.12
CA ILE A 284 5.64 -7.19 -20.04
C ILE A 284 4.25 -6.54 -20.00
N LEU A 285 3.72 -6.29 -18.81
CA LEU A 285 2.40 -5.64 -18.65
C LEU A 285 2.41 -4.20 -19.16
N LYS A 286 3.49 -3.44 -18.93
CA LYS A 286 3.68 -2.09 -19.48
C LYS A 286 3.72 -2.10 -21.01
N SER A 287 4.30 -3.12 -21.64
CA SER A 287 4.35 -3.25 -23.10
C SER A 287 2.98 -3.54 -23.70
N ASN A 288 2.14 -4.30 -23.00
CA ASN A 288 0.83 -4.73 -23.51
C ASN A 288 -0.34 -3.82 -23.11
N PHE A 289 -0.31 -3.24 -21.89
CA PHE A 289 -1.44 -2.49 -21.31
C PHE A 289 -1.04 -1.10 -20.78
N GLY A 290 0.24 -0.75 -20.82
CA GLY A 290 0.73 0.53 -20.30
C GLY A 290 0.36 1.73 -21.19
N ALA A 291 0.65 2.93 -20.68
CA ALA A 291 0.26 4.19 -21.33
C ALA A 291 0.74 4.35 -22.78
N SER A 292 1.90 3.76 -23.13
CA SER A 292 2.46 3.79 -24.47
C SER A 292 2.41 2.42 -25.19
N SER A 293 1.45 1.54 -24.81
CA SER A 293 1.24 0.29 -25.53
C SER A 293 0.38 0.53 -26.78
N GLU A 294 0.67 -0.18 -27.87
CA GLU A 294 -0.12 -0.11 -29.09
C GLU A 294 -1.59 -0.52 -28.83
N PHE A 295 -1.80 -1.56 -28.02
CA PHE A 295 -3.14 -2.04 -27.67
C PHE A 295 -3.99 -0.94 -27.03
N LYS A 296 -3.44 -0.23 -26.02
CA LYS A 296 -4.16 0.87 -25.37
C LYS A 296 -4.45 2.01 -26.36
N ASN A 297 -3.44 2.40 -27.15
CA ASN A 297 -3.60 3.48 -28.11
C ASN A 297 -4.66 3.15 -29.19
N ASP A 298 -4.64 1.93 -29.71
CA ASP A 298 -5.62 1.45 -30.68
C ASP A 298 -7.07 1.49 -30.13
N LEU A 299 -7.25 1.05 -28.87
CA LEU A 299 -8.57 1.12 -28.21
C LEU A 299 -9.05 2.56 -28.00
N ILE A 300 -8.14 3.49 -27.68
CA ILE A 300 -8.47 4.93 -27.53
C ILE A 300 -8.80 5.56 -28.87
N GLU A 301 -7.99 5.32 -29.90
CA GLU A 301 -8.21 5.84 -31.27
C GLU A 301 -9.54 5.36 -31.85
N LYS A 302 -9.88 4.09 -31.64
CA LYS A 302 -11.17 3.51 -32.01
C LYS A 302 -12.34 3.96 -31.12
N LYS A 303 -12.08 4.77 -30.09
CA LYS A 303 -13.06 5.24 -29.11
C LYS A 303 -13.78 4.10 -28.37
N LEU A 304 -13.14 2.95 -28.25
CA LEU A 304 -13.67 1.80 -27.52
C LEU A 304 -13.49 1.97 -26.02
N VAL A 305 -12.46 2.69 -25.57
CA VAL A 305 -12.25 3.01 -24.15
C VAL A 305 -11.98 4.50 -23.96
N THR A 306 -12.34 5.03 -22.80
CA THR A 306 -11.91 6.35 -22.34
C THR A 306 -10.67 6.26 -21.48
N ASN A 307 -10.46 5.12 -20.83
CA ASN A 307 -9.26 4.79 -20.09
C ASN A 307 -9.02 3.28 -20.07
N LEU A 308 -7.74 2.89 -20.07
CA LEU A 308 -7.28 1.53 -19.80
C LEU A 308 -6.07 1.61 -18.88
N SER A 309 -6.08 0.83 -17.83
CA SER A 309 -4.99 0.75 -16.87
C SER A 309 -4.78 -0.70 -16.41
N PHE A 310 -3.62 -0.96 -15.82
CA PHE A 310 -3.38 -2.22 -15.15
C PHE A 310 -2.77 -1.99 -13.76
N SER A 311 -3.02 -2.94 -12.87
CA SER A 311 -2.34 -3.03 -11.58
C SER A 311 -1.98 -4.48 -11.28
N ARG A 312 -1.03 -4.67 -10.37
CA ARG A 312 -0.66 -5.99 -9.87
C ARG A 312 -0.46 -5.94 -8.37
N ASN A 313 -0.90 -6.97 -7.69
CA ASN A 313 -0.79 -7.06 -6.24
C ASN A 313 -0.41 -8.49 -5.84
N ILE A 314 0.56 -8.61 -4.94
CA ILE A 314 0.88 -9.89 -4.31
C ILE A 314 -0.11 -10.09 -3.17
N VAL A 315 -0.80 -11.21 -3.19
CA VAL A 315 -1.85 -11.53 -2.22
C VAL A 315 -1.58 -12.93 -1.68
N THR A 316 -1.08 -13.02 -0.47
CA THR A 316 -0.74 -14.30 0.17
C THR A 316 0.10 -15.19 -0.76
N ASP A 317 -0.47 -16.29 -1.26
CA ASP A 317 0.19 -17.25 -2.14
C ASP A 317 -0.12 -17.02 -3.63
N ASN A 318 -0.72 -15.88 -3.98
CA ASN A 318 -1.17 -15.54 -5.33
C ASN A 318 -0.67 -14.15 -5.74
N LEU A 319 -0.53 -13.96 -7.05
CA LEU A 319 -0.42 -12.67 -7.69
C LEU A 319 -1.74 -12.35 -8.37
N ILE A 320 -2.27 -11.15 -8.19
CA ILE A 320 -3.45 -10.65 -8.88
C ILE A 320 -3.02 -9.55 -9.84
N ILE A 321 -3.41 -9.71 -11.11
CA ILE A 321 -3.29 -8.69 -12.14
C ILE A 321 -4.69 -8.21 -12.46
N ASN A 322 -4.93 -6.91 -12.42
CA ASN A 322 -6.17 -6.29 -12.85
C ASN A 322 -5.91 -5.49 -14.12
N ILE A 323 -6.77 -5.67 -15.12
CA ILE A 323 -6.84 -4.81 -16.31
C ILE A 323 -8.19 -4.10 -16.22
N ASP A 324 -8.16 -2.80 -15.97
CA ASP A 324 -9.34 -1.98 -15.73
C ASP A 324 -9.59 -1.04 -16.91
N ALA A 325 -10.83 -0.90 -17.34
CA ALA A 325 -11.22 0.00 -18.42
C ALA A 325 -12.54 0.72 -18.12
N SER A 326 -12.68 1.93 -18.68
CA SER A 326 -13.95 2.66 -18.75
C SER A 326 -14.40 2.70 -20.21
N THR A 327 -15.60 2.16 -20.51
CA THR A 327 -16.03 1.93 -21.88
C THR A 327 -17.54 1.90 -22.04
N LYS A 328 -18.05 2.35 -23.21
CA LYS A 328 -19.45 2.19 -23.60
C LYS A 328 -19.73 0.80 -24.19
N TYR A 329 -18.70 -0.01 -24.43
CA TYR A 329 -18.77 -1.31 -25.10
C TYR A 329 -18.15 -2.41 -24.20
N PRO A 330 -18.72 -2.67 -23.01
CA PRO A 330 -18.08 -3.49 -21.99
C PRO A 330 -17.81 -4.93 -22.46
N GLU A 331 -18.73 -5.57 -23.15
CA GLU A 331 -18.59 -6.96 -23.62
C GLU A 331 -17.50 -7.08 -24.70
N GLU A 332 -17.44 -6.12 -25.61
CA GLU A 332 -16.42 -6.06 -26.68
C GLU A 332 -15.03 -5.84 -26.07
N VAL A 333 -14.92 -4.88 -25.15
CA VAL A 333 -13.63 -4.56 -24.50
C VAL A 333 -13.13 -5.74 -23.64
N VAL A 334 -14.01 -6.43 -22.91
CA VAL A 334 -13.66 -7.68 -22.21
C VAL A 334 -13.10 -8.72 -23.17
N LYS A 335 -13.75 -8.92 -24.33
CA LYS A 335 -13.28 -9.85 -25.36
C LYS A 335 -11.89 -9.48 -25.85
N LEU A 336 -11.68 -8.20 -26.21
CA LEU A 336 -10.38 -7.70 -26.70
C LEU A 336 -9.28 -7.83 -25.66
N ILE A 337 -9.56 -7.55 -24.37
CA ILE A 337 -8.60 -7.74 -23.28
C ILE A 337 -8.25 -9.23 -23.14
N ARG A 338 -9.23 -10.14 -23.20
CA ARG A 338 -8.99 -11.59 -23.13
C ARG A 338 -8.16 -12.09 -24.32
N GLU A 339 -8.46 -11.62 -25.52
CA GLU A 339 -7.68 -11.95 -26.73
C GLU A 339 -6.23 -11.46 -26.59
N LYS A 340 -6.03 -10.24 -26.06
CA LYS A 340 -4.69 -9.70 -25.79
C LYS A 340 -3.97 -10.48 -24.70
N LEU A 341 -4.63 -10.90 -23.64
CA LEU A 341 -4.05 -11.74 -22.59
C LEU A 341 -3.57 -13.10 -23.10
N ASN A 342 -4.29 -13.69 -24.06
CA ASN A 342 -3.89 -14.94 -24.70
C ASN A 342 -2.73 -14.76 -25.70
N ASN A 343 -2.49 -13.53 -26.16
CA ASN A 343 -1.50 -13.16 -27.15
C ASN A 343 -0.60 -12.02 -26.62
N LEU A 344 -0.10 -12.18 -25.39
CA LEU A 344 0.91 -11.25 -24.87
C LEU A 344 2.19 -11.38 -25.65
N GLU A 345 2.76 -10.27 -26.01
CA GLU A 345 4.00 -10.19 -26.76
C GLU A 345 4.88 -9.06 -26.25
N ILE A 346 6.14 -9.16 -26.49
CA ILE A 346 7.12 -8.11 -26.25
C ILE A 346 8.22 -8.22 -27.32
N THR A 347 8.49 -7.15 -28.02
CA THR A 347 9.63 -7.04 -28.92
C THR A 347 10.88 -6.65 -28.17
N LYS A 348 12.06 -6.94 -28.73
CA LYS A 348 13.32 -6.53 -28.13
C LYS A 348 13.42 -5.00 -28.02
N GLU A 349 12.95 -4.30 -29.04
CA GLU A 349 12.95 -2.83 -29.07
C GLU A 349 12.06 -2.25 -27.96
N ASP A 350 10.84 -2.77 -27.79
CA ASP A 350 9.92 -2.30 -26.77
C ASP A 350 10.43 -2.65 -25.35
N PHE A 351 11.01 -3.85 -25.18
CA PHE A 351 11.65 -4.24 -23.93
C PHE A 351 12.75 -3.25 -23.51
N GLU A 352 13.68 -2.94 -24.41
CA GLU A 352 14.76 -2.01 -24.13
C GLU A 352 14.23 -0.58 -23.90
N ARG A 353 13.20 -0.16 -24.63
CA ARG A 353 12.53 1.14 -24.41
C ARG A 353 11.90 1.23 -23.04
N LYS A 354 11.14 0.19 -22.60
CA LYS A 354 10.50 0.15 -21.27
C LYS A 354 11.52 0.06 -20.15
N LYS A 355 12.60 -0.68 -20.34
CA LYS A 355 13.71 -0.76 -19.40
C LYS A 355 14.35 0.61 -19.18
N ARG A 356 14.71 1.34 -20.24
CA ARG A 356 15.26 2.72 -20.14
C ARG A 356 14.28 3.67 -19.44
N ALA A 357 12.99 3.62 -19.78
CA ALA A 357 11.99 4.44 -19.15
C ALA A 357 11.85 4.17 -17.64
N SER A 358 11.92 2.89 -17.22
CA SER A 358 11.88 2.51 -15.82
C SER A 358 13.13 2.97 -15.04
N ILE A 359 14.32 2.88 -15.66
CA ILE A 359 15.55 3.41 -15.06
C ILE A 359 15.46 4.95 -14.92
N ALA A 360 14.94 5.66 -15.92
CA ALA A 360 14.73 7.11 -15.83
C ALA A 360 13.74 7.47 -14.70
N SER A 361 12.64 6.73 -14.56
CA SER A 361 11.69 6.91 -13.45
C SER A 361 12.35 6.69 -12.09
N LEU A 362 13.24 5.70 -11.98
CA LEU A 362 14.01 5.46 -10.76
C LEU A 362 14.94 6.64 -10.42
N VAL A 363 15.54 7.28 -11.41
CA VAL A 363 16.36 8.47 -11.18
C VAL A 363 15.50 9.64 -10.71
N PHE A 364 14.37 9.89 -11.37
CA PHE A 364 13.46 10.99 -11.01
C PHE A 364 12.79 10.82 -9.64
N LEU A 365 12.64 9.60 -9.16
CA LEU A 365 12.12 9.33 -7.82
C LEU A 365 12.92 10.08 -6.74
N TYR A 366 14.24 10.19 -6.90
CA TYR A 366 15.12 10.88 -5.94
C TYR A 366 15.11 12.42 -6.07
N ASP A 367 14.26 12.98 -6.91
CA ASP A 367 14.03 14.44 -6.95
C ASP A 367 12.94 14.88 -5.95
N ASP A 368 12.14 13.95 -5.42
CA ASP A 368 11.00 14.24 -4.55
C ASP A 368 11.09 13.49 -3.20
N ALA A 369 10.99 14.24 -2.10
CA ALA A 369 11.13 13.69 -0.75
C ALA A 369 9.99 12.72 -0.37
N GLU A 370 8.77 12.98 -0.81
CA GLU A 370 7.61 12.11 -0.55
C GLU A 370 7.71 10.81 -1.34
N GLU A 371 8.11 10.88 -2.61
CA GLU A 371 8.32 9.70 -3.45
C GLU A 371 9.42 8.77 -2.90
N VAL A 372 10.54 9.35 -2.43
CA VAL A 372 11.61 8.56 -1.76
C VAL A 372 11.09 7.92 -0.48
N ASN A 373 10.33 8.67 0.33
CA ASN A 373 9.72 8.14 1.56
C ASN A 373 8.80 6.97 1.26
N ALA A 374 7.90 7.12 0.27
CA ALA A 374 6.98 6.08 -0.16
C ALA A 374 7.72 4.84 -0.70
N ASN A 375 8.79 5.03 -1.47
CA ASN A 375 9.60 3.93 -1.99
C ASN A 375 10.28 3.14 -0.86
N ILE A 376 10.82 3.83 0.15
CA ILE A 376 11.40 3.16 1.33
C ILE A 376 10.32 2.39 2.09
N GLN A 377 9.11 2.96 2.28
CA GLN A 377 7.99 2.27 2.90
C GLN A 377 7.63 0.98 2.11
N ASP A 378 7.53 1.09 0.80
CA ASP A 378 7.20 -0.05 -0.08
C ASP A 378 8.26 -1.15 0.02
N ASP A 379 9.55 -0.81 0.03
CA ASP A 379 10.63 -1.77 0.20
C ASP A 379 10.53 -2.49 1.55
N ILE A 380 10.32 -1.77 2.64
CA ILE A 380 10.21 -2.35 3.99
C ILE A 380 8.95 -3.21 4.15
N ILE A 381 7.86 -2.87 3.51
CA ILE A 381 6.58 -3.60 3.63
C ILE A 381 6.50 -4.77 2.65
N TYR A 382 6.92 -4.59 1.39
CA TYR A 382 6.63 -5.52 0.29
C TYR A 382 7.83 -6.28 -0.25
N SER A 383 9.09 -5.87 0.07
CA SER A 383 10.23 -6.67 -0.33
C SER A 383 10.27 -8.00 0.44
N LYS A 384 10.92 -9.00 -0.14
CA LYS A 384 10.99 -10.35 0.46
C LYS A 384 11.67 -10.34 1.83
N ASP A 385 12.73 -9.55 1.95
CA ASP A 385 13.58 -9.52 3.14
C ASP A 385 13.22 -8.34 4.07
N HIS A 386 12.18 -7.54 3.70
CA HIS A 386 11.76 -6.35 4.41
C HIS A 386 12.87 -5.30 4.58
N GLU A 387 13.69 -5.16 3.55
CA GLU A 387 14.85 -4.28 3.48
C GLU A 387 14.81 -3.44 2.21
N ILE A 388 15.55 -2.33 2.22
CA ILE A 388 15.72 -1.47 1.03
C ILE A 388 16.40 -2.25 -0.10
N ILE A 389 15.83 -2.17 -1.29
CA ILE A 389 16.39 -2.80 -2.50
C ILE A 389 17.52 -1.93 -3.06
N SER A 390 18.68 -2.01 -2.45
CA SER A 390 19.82 -1.14 -2.75
C SER A 390 20.47 -1.39 -4.13
N ASP A 391 20.23 -2.55 -4.74
CA ASP A 391 20.77 -2.94 -6.05
C ASP A 391 19.72 -2.86 -7.19
N ILE A 392 18.62 -2.11 -6.96
CA ILE A 392 17.49 -2.03 -7.90
C ILE A 392 17.92 -1.61 -9.32
N LYS A 393 18.84 -0.65 -9.44
CA LYS A 393 19.35 -0.22 -10.74
C LYS A 393 20.18 -1.32 -11.41
N ASP A 394 21.03 -2.00 -10.65
CA ASP A 394 21.83 -3.14 -11.18
C ASP A 394 20.90 -4.26 -11.66
N ILE A 395 19.80 -4.51 -10.94
CA ILE A 395 18.78 -5.47 -11.39
C ILE A 395 18.21 -5.04 -12.73
N TYR A 396 17.82 -3.77 -12.90
CA TYR A 396 17.31 -3.24 -14.17
C TYR A 396 18.35 -3.36 -15.29
N ASP A 397 19.60 -2.96 -15.04
CA ASP A 397 20.68 -2.99 -16.04
C ASP A 397 20.96 -4.40 -16.55
N ASN A 398 20.82 -5.42 -15.69
CA ASN A 398 21.05 -6.81 -15.99
C ASN A 398 19.82 -7.60 -16.49
N LEU A 399 18.66 -6.95 -16.66
CA LEU A 399 17.50 -7.59 -17.28
C LEU A 399 17.74 -7.86 -18.75
N THR A 400 17.37 -9.05 -19.20
CA THR A 400 17.49 -9.46 -20.60
C THR A 400 16.13 -9.70 -21.26
N TYR A 401 16.07 -9.48 -22.55
CA TYR A 401 14.88 -9.76 -23.36
C TYR A 401 14.51 -11.25 -23.33
N GLU A 402 15.51 -12.12 -23.33
CA GLU A 402 15.35 -13.59 -23.28
C GLU A 402 14.63 -14.02 -21.99
N GLU A 403 14.99 -13.45 -20.86
CA GLU A 403 14.31 -13.72 -19.58
C GLU A 403 12.86 -13.24 -19.58
N ALA A 404 12.58 -12.10 -20.22
CA ALA A 404 11.19 -11.63 -20.39
C ALA A 404 10.37 -12.60 -21.24
N LYS A 405 10.95 -13.14 -22.32
CA LYS A 405 10.32 -14.16 -23.15
C LYS A 405 10.10 -15.48 -22.42
N GLU A 406 11.09 -15.93 -21.65
CA GLU A 406 10.98 -17.13 -20.83
C GLU A 406 9.86 -16.99 -19.80
N LEU A 407 9.82 -15.85 -19.07
CA LEU A 407 8.75 -15.59 -18.13
C LEU A 407 7.39 -15.58 -18.83
N LEU A 408 7.27 -14.92 -19.98
CA LEU A 408 6.04 -14.83 -20.76
C LEU A 408 5.54 -16.21 -21.20
N SER A 409 6.43 -17.10 -21.62
CA SER A 409 6.07 -18.47 -22.04
C SER A 409 5.57 -19.36 -20.89
N ASN A 410 5.90 -19.02 -19.64
CA ASN A 410 5.56 -19.78 -18.44
C ASN A 410 4.33 -19.25 -17.68
N ILE A 411 3.83 -18.07 -18.06
CA ILE A 411 2.65 -17.46 -17.42
C ILE A 411 1.39 -18.08 -18.00
N CYS A 412 0.52 -18.60 -17.12
CA CYS A 412 -0.83 -19.04 -17.45
C CYS A 412 -1.82 -17.99 -16.94
N LEU A 413 -2.61 -17.42 -17.82
CA LEU A 413 -3.54 -16.33 -17.56
C LEU A 413 -5.03 -16.71 -17.73
N ASP A 414 -5.37 -17.97 -17.51
CA ASP A 414 -6.70 -18.56 -17.74
C ASP A 414 -7.63 -18.47 -16.51
N ASN A 415 -7.09 -18.24 -15.33
CA ASN A 415 -7.87 -18.14 -14.09
C ASN A 415 -8.36 -16.69 -13.88
N ILE A 416 -9.45 -16.36 -14.57
CA ILE A 416 -9.95 -15.00 -14.78
C ILE A 416 -11.28 -14.78 -14.04
N SER A 417 -11.41 -13.61 -13.43
CA SER A 417 -12.68 -13.02 -12.98
C SER A 417 -12.96 -11.75 -13.74
N VAL A 418 -14.14 -11.64 -14.33
CA VAL A 418 -14.60 -10.43 -15.02
C VAL A 418 -15.67 -9.75 -14.20
N LEU A 419 -15.50 -8.46 -13.95
CA LEU A 419 -16.49 -7.61 -13.33
C LEU A 419 -16.88 -6.49 -14.30
N ILE A 420 -18.18 -6.30 -14.50
CA ILE A 420 -18.75 -5.18 -15.25
C ILE A 420 -19.68 -4.41 -14.31
N MET A 421 -19.45 -3.08 -14.18
CA MET A 421 -20.40 -2.20 -13.52
C MET A 421 -21.07 -1.34 -14.58
N LYS A 422 -22.40 -1.50 -14.73
CA LYS A 422 -23.22 -0.72 -15.66
C LYS A 422 -23.93 0.44 -14.95
N PRO A 423 -24.30 1.51 -15.68
CA PRO A 423 -25.19 2.54 -15.15
C PRO A 423 -26.48 1.95 -14.59
N LYS A 424 -26.97 2.48 -13.47
CA LYS A 424 -28.31 2.14 -12.97
C LYS A 424 -29.34 2.47 -14.06
N LYS A 425 -30.25 1.55 -14.34
CA LYS A 425 -31.40 1.85 -15.19
C LYS A 425 -32.24 2.94 -14.53
N LYS A 426 -32.49 4.02 -15.27
CA LYS A 426 -33.37 5.10 -14.80
C LYS A 426 -34.81 4.62 -14.73
#